data_daace1ee90270e5f8c8db01277043841
#
_entry.id   daace1ee90270e5f8c8db01277043841
#
_cell.length_a   1.000
_cell.length_b   1.000
_cell.length_c   1.000
_cell.angle_alpha   90.00
_cell.angle_beta   90.00
_cell.angle_gamma   90.00
#
_symmetry.space_group_name_H-M   'P 1'
#
loop_
_entity.id
_entity.type
_entity.pdbx_description
1 polymer ?
#
loop_
_entity_poly.entity_id
_entity_poly.type
_entity_poly.pdbx_seq_one_letter_code
_entity_poly.pdbx_strand_id
1 'polypeptide(L)'
;DVYKRQNPASIKTAAETADDVQVVVSNAGVLIGAGVMDEDVIEQFQTELNINVYGLIRMAQAFAPVLKRNGGGAFVQINSIASLCSFPRATYPASKAAAYSFTQALKPIFREQGTATLSVHPGPILTDMAISSGFAEDSDLPSVVSEGIVTSLKEGDFHLFPDRMAKDFEKAYHNFAEGIIEA
;
A
#
# COMPACT_ATOMS: atom_id res chain seq x y z
N ASP A 1 -3.34 12.97 -8.45
CA ASP A 1 -3.88 13.71 -7.29
C ASP A 1 -4.39 12.72 -6.24
N VAL A 2 -3.66 12.62 -5.11
CA VAL A 2 -3.96 11.67 -4.02
C VAL A 2 -5.33 11.92 -3.38
N TYR A 3 -5.81 13.15 -3.39
CA TYR A 3 -7.11 13.51 -2.82
C TYR A 3 -8.31 13.01 -3.64
N LYS A 4 -8.12 12.65 -4.91
CA LYS A 4 -9.21 12.03 -5.72
C LYS A 4 -9.69 10.70 -5.14
N ARG A 5 -8.84 9.99 -4.38
CA ARG A 5 -9.23 8.75 -3.68
C ARG A 5 -10.28 8.96 -2.58
N GLN A 6 -10.47 10.19 -2.12
CA GLN A 6 -11.54 10.53 -1.19
C GLN A 6 -12.92 10.56 -1.87
N ASN A 7 -12.98 10.73 -3.20
CA ASN A 7 -14.22 10.80 -3.96
C ASN A 7 -14.56 9.44 -4.61
N PRO A 8 -15.58 8.72 -4.11
CA PRO A 8 -15.98 7.42 -4.67
C PRO A 8 -16.35 7.48 -6.15
N ALA A 9 -16.96 8.60 -6.60
CA ALA A 9 -17.35 8.76 -8.01
C ALA A 9 -16.14 8.81 -8.94
N SER A 10 -15.06 9.49 -8.54
CA SER A 10 -13.81 9.53 -9.32
C SER A 10 -13.18 8.15 -9.51
N ILE A 11 -13.23 7.31 -8.46
CA ILE A 11 -12.69 5.95 -8.52
C ILE A 11 -13.56 5.06 -9.40
N LYS A 12 -14.89 5.18 -9.28
CA LYS A 12 -15.84 4.46 -10.14
C LYS A 12 -15.63 4.81 -11.61
N THR A 13 -15.54 6.10 -11.95
CA THR A 13 -15.25 6.54 -13.30
C THR A 13 -13.91 5.99 -13.83
N ALA A 14 -12.87 5.97 -12.98
CA ALA A 14 -11.59 5.38 -13.35
C ALA A 14 -11.71 3.88 -13.68
N ALA A 15 -12.47 3.12 -12.89
CA ALA A 15 -12.70 1.69 -13.13
C ALA A 15 -13.57 1.42 -14.38
N GLU A 16 -14.49 2.32 -14.69
CA GLU A 16 -15.30 2.27 -15.92
C GLU A 16 -14.48 2.61 -17.17
N THR A 17 -13.50 3.52 -17.04
CA THR A 17 -12.63 3.95 -18.15
C THR A 17 -11.51 2.94 -18.42
N ALA A 18 -10.94 2.35 -17.38
CA ALA A 18 -9.88 1.34 -17.47
C ALA A 18 -10.47 -0.06 -17.36
N ASP A 19 -11.41 -0.39 -18.22
CA ASP A 19 -12.20 -1.64 -18.18
C ASP A 19 -11.44 -2.88 -18.67
N ASP A 20 -10.30 -2.69 -19.32
CA ASP A 20 -9.38 -3.72 -19.80
C ASP A 20 -8.16 -3.97 -18.89
N VAL A 21 -8.08 -3.26 -17.73
CA VAL A 21 -6.92 -3.35 -16.83
C VAL A 21 -6.74 -4.75 -16.25
N GLN A 22 -5.49 -5.19 -16.21
CA GLN A 22 -5.07 -6.46 -15.59
C GLN A 22 -4.18 -6.26 -14.35
N VAL A 23 -3.59 -5.06 -14.18
CA VAL A 23 -2.78 -4.73 -13.00
C VAL A 23 -3.22 -3.40 -12.42
N VAL A 24 -3.63 -3.41 -11.17
CA VAL A 24 -4.02 -2.20 -10.43
C VAL A 24 -2.98 -1.93 -9.36
N VAL A 25 -2.35 -0.75 -9.39
CA VAL A 25 -1.40 -0.31 -8.37
C VAL A 25 -2.05 0.78 -7.51
N SER A 26 -2.41 0.41 -6.28
CA SER A 26 -2.95 1.31 -5.27
C SER A 26 -1.80 2.01 -4.55
N ASN A 27 -1.25 3.05 -5.18
CA ASN A 27 -0.05 3.76 -4.73
C ASN A 27 -0.34 5.04 -3.94
N ALA A 28 -1.37 5.81 -4.31
CA ALA A 28 -1.62 7.12 -3.71
C ALA A 28 -1.77 7.05 -2.18
N GLY A 29 -1.06 7.89 -1.48
CA GLY A 29 -1.05 7.99 -0.03
C GLY A 29 -0.49 9.34 0.42
N VAL A 30 -0.70 9.67 1.67
CA VAL A 30 -0.16 10.88 2.32
C VAL A 30 0.54 10.52 3.62
N LEU A 31 1.55 11.31 3.95
CA LEU A 31 2.22 11.31 5.25
C LEU A 31 2.05 12.72 5.83
N ILE A 32 1.15 12.87 6.78
CA ILE A 32 0.97 14.09 7.60
C ILE A 32 1.80 13.92 8.87
N GLY A 33 1.52 12.85 9.60
CA GLY A 33 2.38 12.35 10.67
C GLY A 33 2.31 13.16 11.96
N ALA A 34 1.14 13.21 12.59
CA ALA A 34 1.00 13.76 13.95
C ALA A 34 1.52 12.79 15.01
N GLY A 35 2.04 13.37 16.09
CA GLY A 35 2.30 12.67 17.35
C GLY A 35 1.00 12.39 18.12
N VAL A 36 1.03 11.40 19.00
CA VAL A 36 -0.18 10.98 19.77
C VAL A 36 -0.71 12.11 20.68
N MET A 37 0.15 13.01 21.12
CA MET A 37 -0.21 14.08 22.05
C MET A 37 -0.42 15.45 21.37
N ASP A 38 -0.37 15.50 20.03
CA ASP A 38 -0.60 16.74 19.29
C ASP A 38 -2.09 17.10 19.33
N GLU A 39 -2.40 18.40 19.41
CA GLU A 39 -3.77 18.89 19.57
C GLU A 39 -4.68 18.50 18.38
N ASP A 40 -4.12 18.44 17.18
CA ASP A 40 -4.82 18.14 15.93
C ASP A 40 -4.68 16.66 15.48
N VAL A 41 -4.17 15.78 16.35
CA VAL A 41 -3.89 14.36 16.03
C VAL A 41 -5.10 13.64 15.42
N ILE A 42 -6.30 13.88 15.93
CA ILE A 42 -7.52 13.22 15.44
C ILE A 42 -7.85 13.67 14.01
N GLU A 43 -7.78 14.97 13.73
CA GLU A 43 -8.06 15.51 12.38
C GLU A 43 -7.05 15.02 11.35
N GLN A 44 -5.77 15.04 11.70
CA GLN A 44 -4.70 14.54 10.82
C GLN A 44 -4.85 13.04 10.57
N PHE A 45 -5.13 12.27 11.62
CA PHE A 45 -5.37 10.83 11.48
C PHE A 45 -6.60 10.51 10.63
N GLN A 46 -7.70 11.23 10.79
CA GLN A 46 -8.87 11.08 9.93
C GLN A 46 -8.55 11.33 8.46
N THR A 47 -7.73 12.33 8.16
CA THR A 47 -7.27 12.62 6.80
C THR A 47 -6.43 11.48 6.24
N GLU A 48 -5.47 10.98 7.00
CA GLU A 48 -4.66 9.82 6.60
C GLU A 48 -5.50 8.55 6.42
N LEU A 49 -6.43 8.26 7.33
CA LEU A 49 -7.35 7.13 7.18
C LEU A 49 -8.19 7.24 5.91
N ASN A 50 -8.71 8.43 5.61
CA ASN A 50 -9.56 8.61 4.44
C ASN A 50 -8.81 8.36 3.12
N ILE A 51 -7.53 8.73 3.05
CA ILE A 51 -6.70 8.56 1.85
C ILE A 51 -6.04 7.17 1.85
N ASN A 52 -5.32 6.81 2.91
CA ASN A 52 -4.48 5.63 2.94
C ASN A 52 -5.29 4.33 3.11
N VAL A 53 -6.40 4.38 3.87
CA VAL A 53 -7.21 3.19 4.21
C VAL A 53 -8.51 3.15 3.40
N TYR A 54 -9.37 4.16 3.52
CA TYR A 54 -10.65 4.14 2.78
C TYR A 54 -10.43 4.25 1.28
N GLY A 55 -9.36 4.95 0.86
CA GLY A 55 -8.93 4.97 -0.53
C GLY A 55 -8.57 3.58 -1.06
N LEU A 56 -7.83 2.77 -0.28
CA LEU A 56 -7.55 1.38 -0.62
C LEU A 56 -8.83 0.56 -0.77
N ILE A 57 -9.74 0.65 0.22
CA ILE A 57 -11.01 -0.10 0.20
C ILE A 57 -11.84 0.25 -1.04
N ARG A 58 -11.98 1.56 -1.36
CA ARG A 58 -12.69 2.03 -2.55
C ARG A 58 -12.05 1.51 -3.85
N MET A 59 -10.73 1.54 -3.93
CA MET A 59 -9.99 0.99 -5.08
C MET A 59 -10.25 -0.52 -5.24
N ALA A 60 -10.14 -1.28 -4.17
CA ALA A 60 -10.41 -2.72 -4.19
C ALA A 60 -11.85 -3.01 -4.64
N GLN A 61 -12.84 -2.32 -4.07
CA GLN A 61 -14.26 -2.48 -4.43
C GLN A 61 -14.56 -2.13 -5.89
N ALA A 62 -13.95 -1.06 -6.42
CA ALA A 62 -14.19 -0.62 -7.78
C ALA A 62 -13.51 -1.52 -8.82
N PHE A 63 -12.29 -1.97 -8.56
CA PHE A 63 -11.49 -2.71 -9.53
C PHE A 63 -11.57 -4.23 -9.41
N ALA A 64 -12.03 -4.80 -8.28
CA ALA A 64 -12.22 -6.24 -8.16
C ALA A 64 -13.13 -6.84 -9.26
N PRO A 65 -14.30 -6.24 -9.58
CA PRO A 65 -15.14 -6.74 -10.67
C PRO A 65 -14.47 -6.60 -12.04
N VAL A 66 -13.66 -5.56 -12.26
CA VAL A 66 -12.92 -5.35 -13.53
C VAL A 66 -11.88 -6.44 -13.71
N LEU A 67 -11.01 -6.63 -12.71
CA LEU A 67 -9.99 -7.68 -12.72
C LEU A 67 -10.61 -9.06 -12.93
N LYS A 68 -11.70 -9.37 -12.22
CA LYS A 68 -12.42 -10.64 -12.38
C LYS A 68 -12.91 -10.87 -13.83
N ARG A 69 -13.52 -9.86 -14.45
CA ARG A 69 -14.00 -9.96 -15.86
C ARG A 69 -12.87 -10.17 -16.84
N ASN A 70 -11.69 -9.62 -16.53
CA ASN A 70 -10.50 -9.71 -17.39
C ASN A 70 -9.66 -10.98 -17.14
N GLY A 71 -10.21 -11.95 -16.39
CA GLY A 71 -9.57 -13.25 -16.14
C GLY A 71 -8.62 -13.27 -14.94
N GLY A 72 -8.70 -12.26 -14.04
CA GLY A 72 -7.85 -12.15 -12.87
C GLY A 72 -6.87 -10.99 -13.00
N GLY A 73 -5.54 -11.27 -12.87
CA GLY A 73 -4.49 -10.25 -12.92
C GLY A 73 -3.92 -9.96 -11.54
N ALA A 74 -3.61 -8.70 -11.23
CA ALA A 74 -2.98 -8.35 -9.95
C ALA A 74 -3.51 -7.05 -9.32
N PHE A 75 -3.61 -7.05 -8.00
CA PHE A 75 -3.83 -5.87 -7.18
C PHE A 75 -2.63 -5.63 -6.26
N VAL A 76 -1.92 -4.54 -6.48
CA VAL A 76 -0.71 -4.15 -5.75
C VAL A 76 -1.05 -3.01 -4.81
N GLN A 77 -0.83 -3.20 -3.51
CA GLN A 77 -0.97 -2.15 -2.51
C GLN A 77 0.38 -1.65 -2.04
N ILE A 78 0.64 -0.35 -2.19
CA ILE A 78 1.84 0.28 -1.62
C ILE A 78 1.58 0.62 -0.15
N ASN A 79 2.05 -0.25 0.72
CA ASN A 79 2.07 -0.08 2.16
C ASN A 79 3.32 0.70 2.60
N SER A 80 4.06 0.25 3.61
CA SER A 80 5.32 0.81 4.09
C SER A 80 5.91 -0.11 5.15
N ILE A 81 7.21 -0.04 5.44
CA ILE A 81 7.78 -0.59 6.68
C ILE A 81 7.11 0.00 7.92
N ALA A 82 6.59 1.22 7.84
CA ALA A 82 5.77 1.86 8.87
C ALA A 82 4.47 1.09 9.19
N SER A 83 4.04 0.16 8.34
CA SER A 83 2.91 -0.73 8.65
C SER A 83 3.25 -1.82 9.66
N LEU A 84 4.53 -2.05 9.92
CA LEU A 84 5.05 -3.11 10.81
C LEU A 84 5.55 -2.57 12.15
N CYS A 85 5.93 -1.30 12.20
CA CYS A 85 6.36 -0.64 13.43
C CYS A 85 5.92 0.83 13.45
N SER A 86 5.85 1.42 14.64
CA SER A 86 5.54 2.84 14.81
C SER A 86 6.81 3.66 15.03
N PHE A 87 6.71 4.96 14.79
CA PHE A 87 7.69 5.99 15.11
C PHE A 87 6.95 7.27 15.59
N PRO A 88 7.64 8.33 16.07
CA PRO A 88 6.98 9.46 16.74
C PRO A 88 5.83 10.15 15.98
N ARG A 89 5.81 10.09 14.64
CA ARG A 89 4.68 10.54 13.80
C ARG A 89 3.61 9.44 13.71
N ALA A 90 2.96 9.14 14.82
CA ALA A 90 2.19 7.93 15.07
C ALA A 90 0.99 7.70 14.12
N THR A 91 0.36 8.76 13.62
CA THR A 91 -0.86 8.64 12.79
C THR A 91 -0.59 7.97 11.44
N TYR A 92 0.56 8.28 10.81
CA TYR A 92 0.94 7.65 9.56
C TYR A 92 1.19 6.13 9.71
N PRO A 93 2.06 5.66 10.62
CA PRO A 93 2.21 4.22 10.89
C PRO A 93 0.88 3.52 11.19
N ALA A 94 0.03 4.12 12.02
CA ALA A 94 -1.28 3.55 12.33
C ALA A 94 -2.16 3.41 11.08
N SER A 95 -2.17 4.41 10.18
CA SER A 95 -2.90 4.33 8.91
C SER A 95 -2.34 3.24 7.99
N LYS A 96 -1.01 3.09 7.94
CA LYS A 96 -0.35 2.06 7.12
C LYS A 96 -0.52 0.66 7.71
N ALA A 97 -0.53 0.50 9.04
CA ALA A 97 -0.85 -0.77 9.69
C ALA A 97 -2.30 -1.20 9.40
N ALA A 98 -3.26 -0.27 9.47
CA ALA A 98 -4.63 -0.54 9.08
C ALA A 98 -4.74 -0.93 7.59
N ALA A 99 -4.08 -0.20 6.68
CA ALA A 99 -4.06 -0.53 5.26
C ALA A 99 -3.46 -1.92 4.99
N TYR A 100 -2.40 -2.29 5.71
CA TYR A 100 -1.79 -3.61 5.59
C TYR A 100 -2.72 -4.72 6.09
N SER A 101 -3.42 -4.53 7.19
CA SER A 101 -4.43 -5.48 7.68
C SER A 101 -5.53 -5.71 6.62
N PHE A 102 -6.03 -4.66 5.96
CA PHE A 102 -6.96 -4.80 4.84
C PHE A 102 -6.34 -5.50 3.63
N THR A 103 -5.06 -5.28 3.34
CA THR A 103 -4.36 -5.96 2.25
C THR A 103 -4.29 -7.48 2.48
N GLN A 104 -4.04 -7.90 3.72
CA GLN A 104 -4.07 -9.32 4.11
C GLN A 104 -5.48 -9.91 3.91
N ALA A 105 -6.52 -9.20 4.35
CA ALA A 105 -7.91 -9.64 4.18
C ALA A 105 -8.35 -9.73 2.71
N LEU A 106 -7.79 -8.91 1.82
CA LEU A 106 -8.05 -8.98 0.37
C LEU A 106 -7.41 -10.19 -0.29
N LYS A 107 -6.28 -10.71 0.22
CA LYS A 107 -5.54 -11.83 -0.38
C LYS A 107 -6.44 -13.05 -0.67
N PRO A 108 -7.17 -13.65 0.29
CA PRO A 108 -8.04 -14.79 0.01
C PRO A 108 -9.19 -14.43 -0.94
N ILE A 109 -9.80 -13.23 -0.79
CA ILE A 109 -10.92 -12.78 -1.63
C ILE A 109 -10.49 -12.67 -3.10
N PHE A 110 -9.35 -12.05 -3.36
CA PHE A 110 -8.82 -11.88 -4.70
C PHE A 110 -8.33 -13.19 -5.31
N ARG A 111 -7.75 -14.07 -4.51
CA ARG A 111 -7.34 -15.41 -4.96
C ARG A 111 -8.52 -16.22 -5.50
N GLU A 112 -9.70 -16.16 -4.88
CA GLU A 112 -10.91 -16.87 -5.34
C GLU A 112 -11.36 -16.44 -6.74
N GLN A 113 -11.03 -15.22 -7.16
CA GLN A 113 -11.33 -14.71 -8.51
C GLN A 113 -10.13 -14.77 -9.49
N GLY A 114 -9.01 -15.40 -9.10
CA GLY A 114 -7.80 -15.48 -9.90
C GLY A 114 -6.95 -14.22 -9.94
N THR A 115 -7.14 -13.30 -8.98
CA THR A 115 -6.36 -12.06 -8.88
C THR A 115 -5.25 -12.22 -7.85
N ALA A 116 -3.99 -11.99 -8.23
CA ALA A 116 -2.87 -11.93 -7.31
C ALA A 116 -2.95 -10.67 -6.43
N THR A 117 -2.50 -10.78 -5.18
CA THR A 117 -2.39 -9.63 -4.28
C THR A 117 -0.94 -9.48 -3.87
N LEU A 118 -0.37 -8.28 -4.03
CA LEU A 118 0.99 -7.94 -3.61
C LEU A 118 0.97 -6.78 -2.60
N SER A 119 1.55 -7.01 -1.44
CA SER A 119 1.77 -6.01 -0.38
C SER A 119 3.21 -5.51 -0.45
N VAL A 120 3.40 -4.25 -0.83
CA VAL A 120 4.72 -3.65 -0.97
C VAL A 120 5.02 -2.80 0.25
N HIS A 121 6.16 -3.04 0.89
CA HIS A 121 6.58 -2.40 2.15
C HIS A 121 7.87 -1.60 1.96
N PRO A 122 7.86 -0.46 1.22
CA PRO A 122 9.05 0.34 1.07
C PRO A 122 9.42 1.06 2.38
N GLY A 123 10.73 1.27 2.55
CA GLY A 123 11.28 2.30 3.42
C GLY A 123 11.23 3.67 2.73
N PRO A 124 12.19 4.57 3.01
CA PRO A 124 12.29 5.85 2.32
C PRO A 124 12.62 5.67 0.83
N ILE A 125 11.79 6.23 -0.03
CA ILE A 125 11.98 6.26 -1.49
C ILE A 125 12.04 7.71 -1.94
N LEU A 126 13.00 8.06 -2.79
CA LEU A 126 13.28 9.43 -3.23
C LEU A 126 12.11 10.00 -4.05
N THR A 127 11.20 10.63 -3.33
CA THR A 127 9.97 11.25 -3.83
C THR A 127 9.76 12.59 -3.11
N ASP A 128 8.83 13.40 -3.58
CA ASP A 128 8.45 14.65 -2.90
C ASP A 128 8.06 14.41 -1.43
N MET A 129 7.42 13.29 -1.12
CA MET A 129 7.07 12.89 0.26
C MET A 129 8.33 12.68 1.12
N ALA A 130 9.33 11.97 0.62
CA ALA A 130 10.58 11.74 1.36
C ALA A 130 11.38 13.04 1.54
N ILE A 131 11.44 13.86 0.51
CA ILE A 131 12.12 15.17 0.56
C ILE A 131 11.47 16.07 1.61
N SER A 132 10.14 16.23 1.57
CA SER A 132 9.39 17.08 2.50
C SER A 132 9.42 16.56 3.95
N SER A 133 9.65 15.26 4.14
CA SER A 133 9.72 14.62 5.45
C SER A 133 11.13 14.48 6.02
N GLY A 134 12.17 14.93 5.27
CA GLY A 134 13.56 14.93 5.72
C GLY A 134 14.29 13.60 5.55
N PHE A 135 13.79 12.69 4.69
CA PHE A 135 14.36 11.35 4.45
C PHE A 135 15.11 11.22 3.12
N ALA A 136 15.39 12.34 2.42
CA ALA A 136 15.96 12.29 1.07
C ALA A 136 17.33 11.57 1.01
N GLU A 137 18.21 11.78 2.00
CA GLU A 137 19.55 11.19 2.05
C GLU A 137 19.54 9.68 2.29
N ASP A 138 18.52 9.18 2.99
CA ASP A 138 18.35 7.77 3.30
C ASP A 138 17.53 7.01 2.26
N SER A 139 17.07 7.71 1.20
CA SER A 139 16.14 7.18 0.22
C SER A 139 16.84 6.41 -0.90
N ASP A 140 16.23 5.30 -1.30
CA ASP A 140 16.53 4.61 -2.55
C ASP A 140 15.68 5.16 -3.72
N LEU A 141 16.05 4.85 -4.97
CA LEU A 141 15.35 5.34 -6.15
C LEU A 141 13.99 4.65 -6.34
N PRO A 142 12.96 5.33 -6.89
CA PRO A 142 11.66 4.71 -7.19
C PRO A 142 11.72 3.47 -8.08
N SER A 143 12.78 3.33 -8.91
CA SER A 143 12.98 2.17 -9.78
C SER A 143 13.09 0.85 -9.01
N VAL A 144 13.68 0.85 -7.81
CA VAL A 144 13.78 -0.39 -7.00
C VAL A 144 12.42 -0.93 -6.62
N VAL A 145 11.44 -0.05 -6.42
CA VAL A 145 10.05 -0.45 -6.11
C VAL A 145 9.37 -1.01 -7.35
N SER A 146 9.44 -0.29 -8.49
CA SER A 146 8.77 -0.71 -9.72
C SER A 146 9.32 -2.01 -10.30
N GLU A 147 10.64 -2.18 -10.29
CA GLU A 147 11.33 -3.40 -10.73
C GLU A 147 11.02 -4.57 -9.79
N GLY A 148 11.01 -4.32 -8.47
CA GLY A 148 10.62 -5.31 -7.47
C GLY A 148 9.17 -5.79 -7.65
N ILE A 149 8.22 -4.89 -7.91
CA ILE A 149 6.82 -5.25 -8.19
C ILE A 149 6.73 -6.21 -9.37
N VAL A 150 7.41 -5.90 -10.48
CA VAL A 150 7.40 -6.76 -11.68
C VAL A 150 7.96 -8.15 -11.38
N THR A 151 9.03 -8.23 -10.60
CA THR A 151 9.65 -9.50 -10.19
C THR A 151 8.72 -10.29 -9.30
N SER A 152 8.25 -9.70 -8.20
CA SER A 152 7.37 -10.37 -7.23
C SER A 152 6.06 -10.85 -7.82
N LEU A 153 5.47 -10.12 -8.78
CA LEU A 153 4.28 -10.57 -9.49
C LEU A 153 4.52 -11.81 -10.36
N LYS A 154 5.73 -11.97 -10.93
CA LYS A 154 6.12 -13.17 -11.71
C LYS A 154 6.40 -14.37 -10.80
N GLU A 155 6.94 -14.13 -9.61
CA GLU A 155 7.28 -15.15 -8.62
C GLU A 155 6.06 -15.57 -7.77
N GLY A 156 5.00 -14.77 -7.77
CA GLY A 156 3.77 -15.04 -7.01
C GLY A 156 3.86 -14.64 -5.54
N ASP A 157 4.77 -13.75 -5.19
CA ASP A 157 4.97 -13.29 -3.82
C ASP A 157 3.75 -12.50 -3.32
N PHE A 158 3.52 -12.59 -2.00
CA PHE A 158 2.55 -11.72 -1.33
C PHE A 158 3.22 -10.48 -0.73
N HIS A 159 4.46 -10.57 -0.27
CA HIS A 159 5.21 -9.46 0.30
C HIS A 159 6.37 -9.04 -0.61
N LEU A 160 6.61 -7.73 -0.69
CA LEU A 160 7.80 -7.15 -1.30
C LEU A 160 8.40 -6.08 -0.36
N PHE A 161 9.67 -6.24 -0.05
CA PHE A 161 10.51 -5.30 0.68
C PHE A 161 11.61 -4.79 -0.27
N PRO A 162 11.38 -3.67 -1.02
CA PRO A 162 12.16 -3.39 -2.22
C PRO A 162 13.53 -2.76 -1.97
N ASP A 163 13.66 -1.90 -0.96
CA ASP A 163 14.83 -1.05 -0.72
C ASP A 163 15.72 -1.58 0.41
N ARG A 164 16.88 -0.93 0.60
CA ARG A 164 17.88 -1.35 1.59
C ARG A 164 17.32 -1.44 3.01
N MET A 165 16.60 -0.40 3.45
CA MET A 165 16.01 -0.37 4.79
C MET A 165 14.91 -1.43 4.91
N ALA A 166 14.07 -1.57 3.91
CA ALA A 166 13.01 -2.56 3.88
C ALA A 166 13.55 -4.00 3.97
N LYS A 167 14.70 -4.30 3.37
CA LYS A 167 15.35 -5.62 3.47
C LYS A 167 15.75 -6.02 4.90
N ASP A 168 16.06 -5.07 5.77
CA ASP A 168 16.34 -5.38 7.18
C ASP A 168 15.05 -5.69 7.95
N PHE A 169 13.94 -5.03 7.60
CA PHE A 169 12.62 -5.39 8.11
C PHE A 169 12.18 -6.79 7.64
N GLU A 170 12.39 -7.11 6.37
CA GLU A 170 12.11 -8.43 5.80
C GLU A 170 12.76 -9.54 6.62
N LYS A 171 14.07 -9.44 6.89
CA LYS A 171 14.81 -10.43 7.70
C LYS A 171 14.21 -10.65 9.08
N ALA A 172 13.78 -9.57 9.75
CA ALA A 172 13.20 -9.65 11.09
C ALA A 172 11.75 -10.19 11.08
N TYR A 173 11.02 -9.92 10.00
CA TYR A 173 9.59 -10.21 9.88
C TYR A 173 9.30 -11.56 9.22
N HIS A 174 10.25 -12.14 8.51
CA HIS A 174 10.11 -13.33 7.66
C HIS A 174 9.41 -14.50 8.36
N ASN A 175 9.90 -14.95 9.49
CA ASN A 175 9.32 -16.09 10.21
C ASN A 175 7.85 -15.89 10.63
N PHE A 176 7.50 -14.66 11.00
CA PHE A 176 6.11 -14.32 11.34
C PHE A 176 5.23 -14.30 10.08
N ALA A 177 5.73 -13.71 9.01
CA ALA A 177 5.00 -13.63 7.74
C ALA A 177 4.68 -15.03 7.20
N GLU A 178 5.68 -15.89 7.06
CA GLU A 178 5.50 -17.27 6.57
C GLU A 178 4.61 -18.13 7.48
N GLY A 179 4.84 -18.06 8.79
CA GLY A 179 4.16 -18.95 9.74
C GLY A 179 2.73 -18.55 10.10
N ILE A 180 2.34 -17.30 9.91
CA ILE A 180 1.05 -16.76 10.39
C ILE A 180 0.23 -16.10 9.26
N ILE A 181 0.87 -15.34 8.38
CA ILE A 181 0.14 -14.53 7.38
C ILE A 181 -0.04 -15.29 6.06
N GLU A 182 0.94 -16.08 5.68
CA GLU A 182 1.00 -16.79 4.40
C GLU A 182 0.66 -18.29 4.52
N ALA A 183 0.53 -18.77 5.75
CA ALA A 183 0.07 -20.12 6.02
C ALA A 183 -1.43 -20.25 5.67
#